data_765fa21b1ddf99ae90a4cbe46e9465b6
#
_entry.id   765fa21b1ddf99ae90a4cbe46e9465b6
#
_cell.length_a   1.000
_cell.length_b   1.000
_cell.length_c   1.000
_cell.angle_alpha   90.00
_cell.angle_beta   90.00
_cell.angle_gamma   90.00
#
_symmetry.space_group_name_H-M   'P 1'
#
loop_
_entity.id
_entity.type
_entity.pdbx_description
1 polymer ?
#
loop_
_entity_poly.entity_id
_entity_poly.type
_entity_poly.pdbx_seq_one_letter_code
_entity_poly.pdbx_strand_id
1 'polypeptide(L)'
;MSEITRWVKKLFGRYEPGYEYWVYTKDIKIKPEYRKHRIGENKFRMKMRYWRSTGEFQSKIILDRDFNLIDGYSSFRIAEINGIEKVPVYFMNVGCDQK
;
A
#
# COMPACT_ATOMS: atom_id res chain seq x y z
N MET A 1 1.60 -18.79 6.95
CA MET A 1 2.97 -18.33 7.11
C MET A 1 3.14 -16.83 7.13
N SER A 2 2.50 -16.17 6.20
CA SER A 2 2.70 -14.74 6.10
C SER A 2 2.27 -13.99 7.36
N GLU A 3 1.25 -14.46 8.03
CA GLU A 3 0.80 -13.78 9.24
C GLU A 3 1.80 -13.92 10.38
N ILE A 4 2.40 -15.07 10.51
CA ILE A 4 3.41 -15.27 11.53
C ILE A 4 4.64 -14.43 11.21
N THR A 5 5.06 -14.45 9.96
CA THR A 5 6.21 -13.65 9.54
C THR A 5 5.96 -12.18 9.78
N ARG A 6 4.76 -11.70 9.41
CA ARG A 6 4.45 -10.30 9.59
C ARG A 6 4.41 -9.91 11.05
N TRP A 7 3.87 -10.80 11.90
CA TRP A 7 3.80 -10.53 13.32
C TRP A 7 5.19 -10.40 13.93
N VAL A 8 6.09 -11.29 13.53
CA VAL A 8 7.45 -11.26 14.04
C VAL A 8 8.15 -9.97 13.61
N LYS A 9 7.98 -9.59 12.35
CA LYS A 9 8.59 -8.36 11.86
C LYS A 9 8.04 -7.15 12.59
N LYS A 10 6.74 -7.15 12.84
CA LYS A 10 6.13 -6.04 13.55
C LYS A 10 6.64 -5.96 14.98
N LEU A 11 6.82 -7.11 15.61
CA LEU A 11 7.31 -7.16 16.98
C LEU A 11 8.69 -6.55 17.10
N PHE A 12 9.54 -6.82 16.11
CA PHE A 12 10.88 -6.27 16.11
C PHE A 12 10.96 -4.91 15.46
N GLY A 13 9.83 -4.39 14.99
CA GLY A 13 9.80 -3.07 14.40
C GLY A 13 10.56 -2.96 13.11
N ARG A 14 10.65 -4.04 12.37
CA ARG A 14 11.43 -4.04 11.13
C ARG A 14 10.61 -4.49 9.95
N TYR A 15 10.59 -3.65 8.94
CA TYR A 15 10.08 -3.99 7.63
C TYR A 15 11.16 -3.64 6.64
N GLU A 16 11.60 -4.64 5.88
CA GLU A 16 12.72 -4.47 4.98
C GLU A 16 12.25 -4.02 3.61
N PRO A 17 12.92 -3.04 3.01
CA PRO A 17 12.55 -2.62 1.66
C PRO A 17 12.79 -3.74 0.67
N GLY A 18 12.03 -3.73 -0.40
CA GLY A 18 12.20 -4.70 -1.46
C GLY A 18 11.41 -5.98 -1.28
N TYR A 19 10.77 -6.14 -0.15
CA TYR A 19 9.94 -7.31 0.11
C TYR A 19 8.48 -6.93 0.17
N GLU A 20 7.62 -7.83 -0.28
CA GLU A 20 6.19 -7.62 -0.25
C GLU A 20 5.63 -8.10 1.08
N TYR A 21 4.82 -7.26 1.71
CA TYR A 21 4.15 -7.61 2.95
C TYR A 21 2.65 -7.41 2.75
N TRP A 22 1.85 -8.26 3.38
CA TRP A 22 0.40 -8.14 3.32
C TRP A 22 -0.08 -7.52 4.62
N VAL A 23 -0.72 -6.37 4.50
CA VAL A 23 -1.19 -5.64 5.67
C VAL A 23 -2.67 -5.35 5.51
N TYR A 24 -3.32 -5.06 6.62
CA TYR A 24 -4.73 -4.70 6.56
C TYR A 24 -4.87 -3.32 5.97
N THR A 25 -5.82 -3.21 5.04
CA THR A 25 -6.07 -1.93 4.38
C THR A 25 -6.40 -0.84 5.39
N LYS A 26 -7.12 -1.19 6.44
CA LYS A 26 -7.54 -0.23 7.44
C LYS A 26 -6.38 0.31 8.27
N ASP A 27 -5.25 -0.39 8.27
CA ASP A 27 -4.10 0.06 9.06
C ASP A 27 -3.25 1.07 8.31
N ILE A 28 -3.51 1.29 7.04
CA ILE A 28 -2.75 2.25 6.24
C ILE A 28 -3.26 3.65 6.54
N LYS A 29 -2.34 4.55 6.86
CA LYS A 29 -2.67 5.92 7.20
C LYS A 29 -2.55 6.79 5.97
N ILE A 30 -3.58 7.59 5.73
CA ILE A 30 -3.65 8.45 4.56
C ILE A 30 -3.61 9.90 5.01
N LYS A 31 -2.63 10.64 4.51
CA LYS A 31 -2.53 12.04 4.83
C LYS A 31 -3.69 12.81 4.19
N PRO A 32 -4.17 13.87 4.84
CA PRO A 32 -5.28 14.62 4.27
C PRO A 32 -5.02 15.14 2.87
N GLU A 33 -3.76 15.43 2.53
CA GLU A 33 -3.43 15.91 1.20
C GLU A 33 -3.85 14.92 0.13
N TYR A 34 -3.68 13.63 0.41
CA TYR A 34 -4.06 12.61 -0.57
C TYR A 34 -5.56 12.61 -0.79
N ARG A 35 -6.33 12.80 0.28
CA ARG A 35 -7.79 12.79 0.16
C ARG A 35 -8.29 13.96 -0.66
N LYS A 36 -7.56 15.05 -0.68
CA LYS A 36 -7.95 16.22 -1.44
C LYS A 36 -7.63 16.09 -2.92
N HIS A 37 -6.67 15.26 -3.26
CA HIS A 37 -6.31 15.07 -4.66
C HIS A 37 -7.26 14.11 -5.34
N ARG A 38 -7.70 14.51 -6.51
CA ARG A 38 -8.58 13.67 -7.30
C ARG A 38 -7.74 12.87 -8.29
N ILE A 39 -8.00 11.59 -8.33
CA ILE A 39 -7.37 10.74 -9.33
C ILE A 39 -8.10 10.99 -10.65
N GLY A 40 -7.35 11.18 -11.72
CA GLY A 40 -7.96 11.36 -13.01
C GLY A 40 -8.91 10.22 -13.33
N GLU A 41 -10.09 10.55 -13.81
CA GLU A 41 -11.14 9.57 -13.96
C GLU A 41 -10.75 8.46 -14.91
N ASN A 42 -10.20 8.83 -16.07
CA ASN A 42 -9.79 7.82 -17.04
C ASN A 42 -8.67 6.94 -16.51
N LYS A 43 -7.71 7.58 -15.84
CA LYS A 43 -6.59 6.85 -15.28
C LYS A 43 -7.06 5.88 -14.21
N PHE A 44 -7.96 6.32 -13.36
CA PHE A 44 -8.47 5.47 -12.30
C PHE A 44 -9.25 4.30 -12.87
N ARG A 45 -10.06 4.57 -13.89
CA ARG A 45 -10.87 3.53 -14.52
C ARG A 45 -9.98 2.46 -15.15
N MET A 46 -8.88 2.87 -15.77
CA MET A 46 -7.96 1.91 -16.38
C MET A 46 -7.29 1.06 -15.33
N LYS A 47 -6.91 1.65 -14.22
CA LYS A 47 -6.27 0.91 -13.13
C LYS A 47 -7.25 -0.04 -12.47
N MET A 48 -8.51 0.38 -12.34
CA MET A 48 -9.53 -0.49 -11.80
C MET A 48 -9.76 -1.69 -12.72
N ARG A 49 -9.79 -1.45 -14.01
CA ARG A 49 -9.96 -2.54 -14.98
C ARG A 49 -8.80 -3.50 -14.92
N TYR A 50 -7.59 -2.98 -14.78
CA TYR A 50 -6.41 -3.82 -14.67
C TYR A 50 -6.54 -4.73 -13.45
N TRP A 51 -6.94 -4.16 -12.31
CA TRP A 51 -7.09 -4.96 -11.10
C TRP A 51 -8.17 -6.02 -11.28
N ARG A 52 -9.27 -5.66 -11.92
CA ARG A 52 -10.34 -6.63 -12.09
C ARG A 52 -9.94 -7.80 -12.99
N SER A 53 -9.09 -7.56 -13.96
CA SER A 53 -8.71 -8.61 -14.89
C SER A 53 -7.53 -9.43 -14.40
N THR A 54 -6.64 -8.87 -13.59
CA THR A 54 -5.43 -9.58 -13.17
C THR A 54 -5.45 -9.97 -11.71
N GLY A 55 -6.25 -9.29 -10.89
CA GLY A 55 -6.20 -9.47 -9.46
C GLY A 55 -5.05 -8.76 -8.79
N GLU A 56 -4.29 -7.98 -9.54
CA GLU A 56 -3.13 -7.29 -9.00
C GLU A 56 -3.27 -5.79 -9.23
N PHE A 57 -2.61 -5.02 -8.37
CA PHE A 57 -2.61 -3.58 -8.52
C PHE A 57 -1.53 -3.16 -9.51
N GLN A 58 -1.88 -2.23 -10.38
CA GLN A 58 -0.94 -1.75 -11.36
C GLN A 58 0.17 -0.93 -10.71
N SER A 59 -0.17 -0.18 -9.68
CA SER A 59 0.79 0.62 -8.95
C SER A 59 1.03 0.01 -7.59
N LYS A 60 2.29 -0.06 -7.18
CA LYS A 60 2.62 -0.62 -5.88
C LYS A 60 2.25 0.36 -4.78
N ILE A 61 1.76 -0.18 -3.67
CA ILE A 61 1.47 0.60 -2.48
C ILE A 61 2.75 0.64 -1.64
N ILE A 62 3.25 1.85 -1.39
CA ILE A 62 4.48 2.02 -0.65
C ILE A 62 4.19 2.79 0.62
N LEU A 63 4.65 2.26 1.74
CA LEU A 63 4.41 2.84 3.05
C LEU A 63 5.73 3.19 3.72
N ASP A 64 5.68 4.13 4.65
CA ASP A 64 6.81 4.32 5.54
C ASP A 64 6.65 3.37 6.74
N ARG A 65 7.58 3.42 7.67
CA ARG A 65 7.57 2.48 8.78
C ARG A 65 6.41 2.67 9.73
N ASP A 66 5.79 3.82 9.69
CA ASP A 66 4.63 4.11 10.52
C ASP A 66 3.33 3.85 9.78
N PHE A 67 3.41 3.18 8.64
CA PHE A 67 2.24 2.82 7.82
C PHE A 67 1.58 4.02 7.16
N ASN A 68 2.32 5.12 7.03
CA ASN A 68 1.81 6.24 6.25
C ASN A 68 2.00 5.95 4.77
N LEU A 69 0.97 6.22 3.99
CA LEU A 69 1.04 5.99 2.56
C LEU A 69 2.01 6.98 1.92
N ILE A 70 2.98 6.46 1.18
CA ILE A 70 3.95 7.29 0.46
C ILE A 70 3.62 7.32 -1.01
N ASP A 71 3.20 6.20 -1.58
CA ASP A 71 2.91 6.11 -3.00
C ASP A 71 1.86 5.03 -3.22
N GLY A 72 1.18 5.08 -4.35
CA GLY A 72 0.20 4.07 -4.68
C GLY A 72 -1.20 4.38 -4.20
N TYR A 73 -1.55 5.65 -4.12
CA TYR A 73 -2.86 6.04 -3.62
C TYR A 73 -3.99 5.47 -4.47
N SER A 74 -3.81 5.39 -5.78
CA SER A 74 -4.87 4.85 -6.64
C SER A 74 -5.15 3.39 -6.31
N SER A 75 -4.10 2.61 -6.06
CA SER A 75 -4.28 1.21 -5.68
C SER A 75 -4.96 1.11 -4.31
N PHE A 76 -4.59 1.96 -3.37
CA PHE A 76 -5.24 2.00 -2.08
C PHE A 76 -6.73 2.31 -2.24
N ARG A 77 -7.07 3.28 -3.09
CA ARG A 77 -8.48 3.62 -3.30
C ARG A 77 -9.25 2.47 -3.92
N ILE A 78 -8.62 1.75 -4.85
CA ILE A 78 -9.28 0.58 -5.41
C ILE A 78 -9.60 -0.44 -4.32
N ALA A 79 -8.65 -0.68 -3.44
CA ALA A 79 -8.86 -1.60 -2.34
C ALA A 79 -9.96 -1.11 -1.42
N GLU A 80 -9.94 0.18 -1.11
CA GLU A 80 -10.92 0.75 -0.20
C GLU A 80 -12.32 0.66 -0.76
N ILE A 81 -12.47 1.02 -2.03
CA ILE A 81 -13.78 1.01 -2.68
C ILE A 81 -14.34 -0.39 -2.77
N ASN A 82 -13.49 -1.38 -3.00
CA ASN A 82 -13.93 -2.75 -3.18
C ASN A 82 -13.94 -3.57 -1.89
N GLY A 83 -13.67 -2.93 -0.77
CA GLY A 83 -13.74 -3.62 0.51
C GLY A 83 -12.67 -4.68 0.69
N ILE A 84 -11.52 -4.51 0.07
CA ILE A 84 -10.44 -5.47 0.18
C ILE A 84 -9.80 -5.34 1.56
N GLU A 85 -9.73 -6.43 2.29
CA GLU A 85 -9.29 -6.41 3.66
C GLU A 85 -7.78 -6.30 3.79
N LYS A 86 -7.04 -7.01 2.95
CA LYS A 86 -5.59 -7.01 3.00
C LYS A 86 -5.02 -6.67 1.63
N VAL A 87 -3.94 -5.94 1.63
CA VAL A 87 -3.29 -5.53 0.38
C VAL A 87 -1.79 -5.76 0.48
N PRO A 88 -1.15 -6.04 -0.66
CA PRO A 88 0.31 -6.15 -0.68
C PRO A 88 0.94 -4.76 -0.69
N VAL A 89 1.94 -4.58 0.13
CA VAL A 89 2.62 -3.29 0.24
C VAL A 89 4.13 -3.50 0.28
N TYR A 90 4.84 -2.43 -0.01
CA TYR A 90 6.28 -2.38 0.11
C TYR A 90 6.63 -1.22 1.03
N PHE A 91 7.71 -1.36 1.77
CA PHE A 91 8.15 -0.30 2.68
C PHE A 91 9.31 0.44 2.06
N MET A 92 9.29 1.75 2.18
CA MET A 92 10.32 2.58 1.58
C MET A 92 11.66 2.31 2.24
N ASN A 93 12.72 2.52 1.48
CA ASN A 93 14.07 2.32 1.98
C ASN A 93 14.51 3.57 2.74
N VAL A 94 14.17 3.61 4.01
CA VAL A 94 14.44 4.79 4.82
C VAL A 94 15.91 4.95 5.12
N GLY A 95 16.62 3.82 5.17
CA GLY A 95 18.03 3.89 5.50
C GLY A 95 18.82 4.75 4.54
N CYS A 96 18.45 4.72 3.27
CA CYS A 96 19.16 5.52 2.29
C CYS A 96 18.85 7.00 2.39
N ASP A 97 17.73 7.32 3.00
CA ASP A 97 17.28 8.70 3.04
C ASP A 97 17.75 9.45 4.25
N GLN A 98 18.36 8.75 5.15
CA GLN A 98 18.75 9.35 6.40
C GLN A 98 19.96 10.23 6.31
N LYS A 99 20.52 10.32 5.16
CA LYS A 99 21.73 11.15 5.01
C LYS A 99 21.47 12.60 5.06
#